data_39addf56eae35d32128da228db8b5530
#
_entry.id   39addf56eae35d32128da228db8b5530
#
_cell.length_a   1.000
_cell.length_b   1.000
_cell.length_c   1.000
_cell.angle_alpha   90.00
_cell.angle_beta   90.00
_cell.angle_gamma   90.00
#
_symmetry.space_group_name_H-M   'P 1'
#
loop_
_entity.id
_entity.type
_entity.pdbx_description
1 polymer ?
#
loop_
_entity_poly.entity_id
_entity_poly.type
_entity_poly.pdbx_seq_one_letter_code
_entity_poly.pdbx_strand_id
1 'polypeptide(L)'
;GNAQPARYLIVKDRARIREFGPLYREAWWAKRRDAYGWTSKDDIPVDSPYKMPALLADEMGSAPMVVLAFSTGGLGEAMSVLPGIQNMLLAARALGIGSVLTTLHPQIMERVYALFNVPEDVTLHHCLPFGYPRGNFGPTSRYPSAETTHWDTWGAPPPWK
;
A
#
# COMPACT_ATOMS: atom_id res chain seq x y z
N GLY A 1 -22.73 -11.96 -1.38
CA GLY A 1 -22.88 -12.44 -2.74
C GLY A 1 -21.56 -12.45 -3.49
N ASN A 2 -21.49 -12.99 -4.68
CA ASN A 2 -20.28 -13.08 -5.51
C ASN A 2 -20.20 -11.90 -6.50
N ALA A 3 -20.19 -10.68 -6.01
CA ALA A 3 -20.17 -9.47 -6.84
C ALA A 3 -18.86 -9.24 -7.60
N GLN A 4 -17.73 -9.78 -7.09
CA GLN A 4 -16.39 -9.69 -7.68
C GLN A 4 -16.00 -8.25 -8.12
N PRO A 5 -16.08 -7.25 -7.25
CA PRO A 5 -15.88 -5.84 -7.63
C PRO A 5 -14.40 -5.48 -7.86
N ALA A 6 -13.46 -6.31 -7.43
CA ALA A 6 -12.03 -6.01 -7.51
C ALA A 6 -11.54 -5.87 -8.96
N ARG A 7 -10.73 -4.84 -9.22
CA ARG A 7 -10.05 -4.58 -10.50
C ARG A 7 -8.59 -4.23 -10.23
N TYR A 8 -7.71 -4.64 -11.12
CA TYR A 8 -6.27 -4.41 -10.97
C TYR A 8 -5.69 -3.85 -12.25
N LEU A 9 -4.94 -2.75 -12.14
CA LEU A 9 -4.12 -2.22 -13.23
C LEU A 9 -2.65 -2.52 -12.94
N ILE A 10 -2.03 -3.32 -13.80
CA ILE A 10 -0.61 -3.68 -13.70
C ILE A 10 0.17 -2.74 -14.61
N VAL A 11 1.03 -1.90 -14.01
CA VAL A 11 1.86 -0.94 -14.72
C VAL A 11 3.30 -1.47 -14.76
N LYS A 12 3.80 -1.74 -15.98
CA LYS A 12 5.19 -2.12 -16.25
C LYS A 12 5.90 -1.11 -17.16
N ASP A 13 5.15 -0.21 -17.78
CA ASP A 13 5.71 0.87 -18.59
C ASP A 13 6.54 1.80 -17.70
N ARG A 14 7.83 1.85 -17.99
CA ARG A 14 8.82 2.62 -17.23
C ARG A 14 8.60 4.13 -17.31
N ALA A 15 8.08 4.63 -18.44
CA ALA A 15 7.75 6.05 -18.58
C ALA A 15 6.61 6.43 -17.65
N ARG A 16 5.51 5.66 -17.67
CA ARG A 16 4.36 5.88 -16.78
C ARG A 16 4.70 5.74 -15.30
N ILE A 17 5.57 4.79 -14.93
CA ILE A 17 6.01 4.64 -13.54
C ILE A 17 6.85 5.85 -13.11
N ARG A 18 7.74 6.37 -13.98
CA ARG A 18 8.50 7.60 -13.71
C ARG A 18 7.59 8.83 -13.54
N GLU A 19 6.54 8.94 -14.32
CA GLU A 19 5.55 10.03 -14.20
C GLU A 19 4.69 9.88 -12.93
N PHE A 20 4.39 8.65 -12.53
CA PHE A 20 3.66 8.35 -11.30
C PHE A 20 4.46 8.65 -10.02
N GLY A 21 5.78 8.46 -10.05
CA GLY A 21 6.65 8.65 -8.88
C GLY A 21 6.47 9.98 -8.16
N PRO A 22 6.55 11.14 -8.83
CA PRO A 22 6.28 12.46 -8.24
C PRO A 22 4.89 12.59 -7.61
N LEU A 23 3.85 12.04 -8.24
CA LEU A 23 2.49 12.03 -7.71
C LEU A 23 2.41 11.22 -6.41
N TYR A 24 3.03 10.04 -6.39
CA TYR A 24 3.09 9.22 -5.18
C TYR A 24 3.83 9.94 -4.05
N ARG A 25 4.97 10.56 -4.35
CA ARG A 25 5.76 11.33 -3.38
C ARG A 25 4.93 12.49 -2.80
N GLU A 26 4.24 13.24 -3.64
CA GLU A 26 3.35 14.32 -3.22
C GLU A 26 2.23 13.81 -2.29
N ALA A 27 1.57 12.71 -2.67
CA ALA A 27 0.55 12.06 -1.85
C ALA A 27 1.09 11.61 -0.49
N TRP A 28 2.31 11.08 -0.44
CA TRP A 28 2.93 10.63 0.79
C TRP A 28 3.17 11.80 1.75
N TRP A 29 3.74 12.91 1.26
CA TRP A 29 4.00 14.10 2.04
C TRP A 29 2.71 14.82 2.46
N ALA A 30 1.69 14.85 1.61
CA ALA A 30 0.38 15.39 1.97
C ALA A 30 -0.19 14.69 3.21
N LYS A 31 -0.14 13.36 3.27
CA LYS A 31 -0.56 12.60 4.47
C LYS A 31 0.27 12.94 5.71
N ARG A 32 1.58 13.15 5.55
CA ARG A 32 2.46 13.49 6.70
C ARG A 32 2.20 14.90 7.17
N ARG A 33 2.01 15.84 6.26
CA ARG A 33 1.61 17.21 6.57
C ARG A 33 0.30 17.24 7.35
N ASP A 34 -0.72 16.53 6.86
CA ASP A 34 -2.06 16.54 7.46
C ASP A 34 -2.11 15.85 8.83
N ALA A 35 -1.30 14.79 9.02
CA ALA A 35 -1.28 14.03 10.27
C ALA A 35 -0.32 14.59 11.32
N TYR A 36 0.82 15.16 10.89
CA TYR A 36 1.94 15.51 11.79
C TYR A 36 2.53 16.89 11.55
N GLY A 37 2.10 17.62 10.53
CA GLY A 37 2.71 18.89 10.10
C GLY A 37 4.06 18.72 9.38
N TRP A 38 4.47 17.49 9.03
CA TRP A 38 5.76 17.22 8.39
C TRP A 38 5.73 17.53 6.90
N THR A 39 6.75 18.26 6.42
CA THR A 39 6.89 18.68 5.02
C THR A 39 8.20 18.23 4.38
N SER A 40 9.17 17.81 5.19
CA SER A 40 10.50 17.38 4.75
C SER A 40 11.01 16.17 5.54
N LYS A 41 12.12 15.58 5.08
CA LYS A 41 12.77 14.47 5.79
C LYS A 41 13.34 14.89 7.15
N ASP A 42 13.70 16.15 7.29
CA ASP A 42 14.29 16.69 8.52
C ASP A 42 13.25 16.78 9.65
N ASP A 43 11.96 16.80 9.29
CA ASP A 43 10.84 16.78 10.25
C ASP A 43 10.61 15.37 10.82
N ILE A 44 11.17 14.31 10.20
CA ILE A 44 10.95 12.93 10.62
C ILE A 44 11.88 12.59 11.79
N PRO A 45 11.35 12.24 12.99
CA PRO A 45 12.17 11.88 14.14
C PRO A 45 13.17 10.75 13.85
N VAL A 46 14.33 10.78 14.50
CA VAL A 46 15.45 9.85 14.24
C VAL A 46 15.04 8.39 14.37
N ASP A 47 14.21 8.05 15.35
CA ASP A 47 13.74 6.67 15.59
C ASP A 47 12.37 6.37 14.96
N SER A 48 11.90 7.24 14.06
CA SER A 48 10.60 7.09 13.44
C SER A 48 10.56 5.91 12.46
N PRO A 49 9.48 5.09 12.49
CA PRO A 49 9.24 4.05 11.50
C PRO A 49 8.96 4.61 10.09
N TYR A 50 8.78 5.92 9.96
CA TYR A 50 8.47 6.58 8.67
C TYR A 50 9.69 6.84 7.78
N LYS A 51 10.92 6.59 8.24
CA LYS A 51 12.14 6.78 7.42
C LYS A 51 12.14 5.90 6.15
N MET A 52 11.84 4.62 6.30
CA MET A 52 11.77 3.71 5.14
C MET A 52 10.60 4.03 4.20
N PRO A 53 9.39 4.32 4.68
CA PRO A 53 8.31 4.85 3.85
C PRO A 53 8.65 6.16 3.11
N ALA A 54 9.40 7.06 3.72
CA ALA A 54 9.87 8.28 3.04
C ALA A 54 10.84 7.99 1.90
N LEU A 55 11.73 7.01 2.07
CA LEU A 55 12.61 6.53 1.01
C LEU A 55 11.81 5.91 -0.14
N LEU A 56 10.80 5.09 0.17
CA LEU A 56 9.89 4.55 -0.84
C LEU A 56 9.18 5.66 -1.61
N ALA A 57 8.78 6.73 -0.93
CA ALA A 57 8.13 7.86 -1.59
C ALA A 57 9.03 8.54 -2.63
N ASP A 58 10.32 8.66 -2.34
CA ASP A 58 11.29 9.21 -3.31
C ASP A 58 11.59 8.24 -4.47
N GLU A 59 11.54 6.94 -4.22
CA GLU A 59 11.98 5.91 -5.15
C GLU A 59 10.83 5.23 -5.94
N MET A 60 9.58 5.59 -5.69
CA MET A 60 8.42 4.97 -6.35
C MET A 60 8.53 4.98 -7.87
N GLY A 61 9.04 6.06 -8.45
CA GLY A 61 9.27 6.18 -9.90
C GLY A 61 10.31 5.22 -10.47
N SER A 62 11.08 4.54 -9.61
CA SER A 62 12.09 3.53 -9.98
C SER A 62 11.57 2.10 -9.85
N ALA A 63 10.38 1.88 -9.32
CA ALA A 63 9.82 0.54 -9.13
C ALA A 63 9.75 -0.22 -10.47
N PRO A 64 10.14 -1.50 -10.53
CA PRO A 64 10.03 -2.30 -11.76
C PRO A 64 8.60 -2.51 -12.24
N MET A 65 7.66 -2.57 -11.29
CA MET A 65 6.24 -2.74 -11.54
C MET A 65 5.44 -2.10 -10.41
N VAL A 66 4.30 -1.52 -10.76
CA VAL A 66 3.32 -1.00 -9.80
C VAL A 66 1.96 -1.64 -10.12
N VAL A 67 1.24 -2.09 -9.10
CA VAL A 67 -0.15 -2.52 -9.22
C VAL A 67 -1.04 -1.50 -8.51
N LEU A 68 -2.03 -0.99 -9.22
CA LEU A 68 -3.11 -0.18 -8.67
C LEU A 68 -4.34 -1.06 -8.50
N ALA A 69 -4.90 -1.07 -7.30
CA ALA A 69 -6.03 -1.93 -6.93
C ALA A 69 -7.30 -1.10 -6.73
N PHE A 70 -8.31 -1.41 -7.51
CA PHE A 70 -9.57 -0.69 -7.60
C PHE A 70 -10.75 -1.59 -7.26
N SER A 71 -11.91 -0.98 -7.06
CA SER A 71 -13.20 -1.67 -7.13
C SER A 71 -14.20 -0.91 -7.99
N THR A 72 -15.17 -1.64 -8.55
CA THR A 72 -16.45 -1.09 -8.98
C THR A 72 -17.36 -1.00 -7.75
N GLY A 73 -18.16 0.05 -7.57
CA GLY A 73 -19.09 0.17 -6.45
C GLY A 73 -18.64 1.08 -5.29
N GLY A 74 -17.55 1.83 -5.47
CA GLY A 74 -17.15 2.90 -4.57
C GLY A 74 -16.31 2.45 -3.36
N LEU A 75 -16.14 3.36 -2.40
CA LEU A 75 -15.25 3.18 -1.24
C LEU A 75 -15.65 2.01 -0.33
N GLY A 76 -16.93 1.67 -0.22
CA GLY A 76 -17.42 0.57 0.59
C GLY A 76 -16.90 -0.80 0.16
N GLU A 77 -16.45 -0.93 -1.08
CA GLU A 77 -15.93 -2.18 -1.63
C GLU A 77 -14.41 -2.39 -1.40
N ALA A 78 -13.74 -1.49 -0.68
CA ALA A 78 -12.31 -1.62 -0.35
C ALA A 78 -11.96 -2.97 0.29
N MET A 79 -12.83 -3.48 1.17
CA MET A 79 -12.64 -4.76 1.85
C MET A 79 -12.63 -5.95 0.89
N SER A 80 -13.37 -5.87 -0.22
CA SER A 80 -13.41 -6.92 -1.25
C SER A 80 -12.12 -7.02 -2.06
N VAL A 81 -11.28 -5.98 -2.04
CA VAL A 81 -9.99 -5.93 -2.77
C VAL A 81 -8.85 -6.51 -1.93
N LEU A 82 -8.91 -6.37 -0.60
CA LEU A 82 -7.83 -6.74 0.32
C LEU A 82 -7.40 -8.21 0.25
N PRO A 83 -8.30 -9.22 0.16
CA PRO A 83 -7.88 -10.63 0.06
C PRO A 83 -7.02 -10.90 -1.17
N GLY A 84 -7.37 -10.30 -2.32
CA GLY A 84 -6.56 -10.41 -3.54
C GLY A 84 -5.19 -9.76 -3.39
N ILE A 85 -5.13 -8.59 -2.76
CA ILE A 85 -3.86 -7.92 -2.44
C ILE A 85 -3.00 -8.79 -1.54
N GLN A 86 -3.55 -9.34 -0.45
CA GLN A 86 -2.80 -10.20 0.47
C GLN A 86 -2.21 -11.41 -0.25
N ASN A 87 -2.98 -12.05 -1.14
CA ASN A 87 -2.50 -13.17 -1.94
C ASN A 87 -1.36 -12.74 -2.89
N MET A 88 -1.44 -11.56 -3.51
CA MET A 88 -0.34 -11.02 -4.32
C MET A 88 0.93 -10.76 -3.50
N LEU A 89 0.81 -10.21 -2.29
CA LEU A 89 1.96 -9.96 -1.41
C LEU A 89 2.63 -11.28 -0.98
N LEU A 90 1.85 -12.31 -0.63
CA LEU A 90 2.35 -13.63 -0.25
C LEU A 90 3.02 -14.33 -1.44
N ALA A 91 2.42 -14.31 -2.62
CA ALA A 91 3.00 -14.87 -3.83
C ALA A 91 4.31 -14.17 -4.21
N ALA A 92 4.35 -12.84 -4.16
CA ALA A 92 5.57 -12.07 -4.39
C ALA A 92 6.68 -12.48 -3.43
N ARG A 93 6.36 -12.59 -2.14
CA ARG A 93 7.31 -13.03 -1.11
C ARG A 93 7.86 -14.42 -1.38
N ALA A 94 7.02 -15.37 -1.79
CA ALA A 94 7.43 -16.74 -2.14
C ALA A 94 8.40 -16.78 -3.34
N LEU A 95 8.30 -15.79 -4.24
CA LEU A 95 9.17 -15.61 -5.41
C LEU A 95 10.42 -14.75 -5.14
N GLY A 96 10.64 -14.34 -3.88
CA GLY A 96 11.75 -13.45 -3.51
C GLY A 96 11.53 -11.98 -3.93
N ILE A 97 10.33 -11.61 -4.33
CA ILE A 97 9.97 -10.25 -4.75
C ILE A 97 9.47 -9.46 -3.53
N GLY A 98 9.99 -8.25 -3.34
CA GLY A 98 9.52 -7.28 -2.36
C GLY A 98 8.27 -6.56 -2.85
N SER A 99 7.35 -6.34 -1.94
CA SER A 99 6.13 -5.56 -2.19
C SER A 99 5.57 -5.01 -0.89
N VAL A 100 4.79 -3.95 -0.98
CA VAL A 100 4.12 -3.34 0.16
C VAL A 100 2.79 -2.73 -0.27
N LEU A 101 1.76 -2.86 0.57
CA LEU A 101 0.49 -2.18 0.38
C LEU A 101 0.62 -0.73 0.83
N THR A 102 0.27 0.20 -0.06
CA THR A 102 0.20 1.64 0.23
C THR A 102 -1.11 2.24 -0.24
N THR A 103 -1.38 3.47 0.18
CA THR A 103 -2.55 4.24 -0.24
C THR A 103 -2.12 5.61 -0.74
N LEU A 104 -2.92 6.26 -1.56
CA LEU A 104 -2.69 7.62 -2.06
C LEU A 104 -3.50 8.65 -1.26
N HIS A 105 -3.10 9.92 -1.38
CA HIS A 105 -3.84 11.04 -0.82
C HIS A 105 -4.86 11.56 -1.83
N PRO A 106 -6.09 11.98 -1.41
CA PRO A 106 -7.12 12.45 -2.34
C PRO A 106 -6.68 13.58 -3.28
N GLN A 107 -5.81 14.49 -2.82
CA GLN A 107 -5.39 15.65 -3.60
C GLN A 107 -4.73 15.33 -4.94
N ILE A 108 -4.22 14.09 -5.14
CA ILE A 108 -3.55 13.71 -6.41
C ILE A 108 -4.39 12.75 -7.26
N MET A 109 -5.58 12.35 -6.80
CA MET A 109 -6.35 11.28 -7.42
C MET A 109 -6.73 11.61 -8.87
N GLU A 110 -7.22 12.82 -9.15
CA GLU A 110 -7.57 13.25 -10.50
C GLU A 110 -6.40 13.09 -11.48
N ARG A 111 -5.20 13.49 -11.06
CA ARG A 111 -3.98 13.36 -11.88
C ARG A 111 -3.56 11.91 -12.09
N VAL A 112 -3.76 11.04 -11.09
CA VAL A 112 -3.50 9.59 -11.22
C VAL A 112 -4.49 8.97 -12.18
N TYR A 113 -5.78 9.33 -12.10
CA TYR A 113 -6.81 8.85 -13.02
C TYR A 113 -6.51 9.28 -14.45
N ALA A 114 -6.12 10.55 -14.66
CA ALA A 114 -5.72 11.06 -15.97
C ALA A 114 -4.49 10.36 -16.53
N LEU A 115 -3.43 10.14 -15.70
CA LEU A 115 -2.20 9.47 -16.13
C LEU A 115 -2.43 8.06 -16.65
N PHE A 116 -3.35 7.33 -16.03
CA PHE A 116 -3.61 5.93 -16.34
C PHE A 116 -4.91 5.69 -17.14
N ASN A 117 -5.60 6.74 -17.55
CA ASN A 117 -6.92 6.66 -18.22
C ASN A 117 -7.92 5.81 -17.43
N VAL A 118 -7.96 6.01 -16.11
CA VAL A 118 -8.86 5.28 -15.21
C VAL A 118 -10.29 5.82 -15.40
N PRO A 119 -11.30 4.96 -15.62
CA PRO A 119 -12.68 5.43 -15.74
C PRO A 119 -13.22 5.92 -14.39
N GLU A 120 -14.21 6.82 -14.43
CA GLU A 120 -14.78 7.46 -13.24
C GLU A 120 -15.62 6.50 -12.36
N ASP A 121 -16.10 5.40 -12.94
CA ASP A 121 -16.95 4.41 -12.27
C ASP A 121 -16.19 3.39 -11.43
N VAL A 122 -14.85 3.49 -11.37
CA VAL A 122 -14.01 2.67 -10.50
C VAL A 122 -13.29 3.52 -9.44
N THR A 123 -13.12 2.94 -8.26
CA THR A 123 -12.48 3.61 -7.12
C THR A 123 -11.12 2.99 -6.82
N LEU A 124 -10.06 3.81 -6.83
CA LEU A 124 -8.71 3.40 -6.42
C LEU A 124 -8.63 3.33 -4.89
N HIS A 125 -8.21 2.16 -4.39
CA HIS A 125 -8.00 1.93 -2.96
C HIS A 125 -6.54 1.84 -2.57
N HIS A 126 -5.75 1.09 -3.34
CA HIS A 126 -4.37 0.76 -2.97
C HIS A 126 -3.41 0.83 -4.15
N CYS A 127 -2.15 1.12 -3.80
CA CYS A 127 -1.02 1.12 -4.72
C CYS A 127 0.06 0.19 -4.15
N LEU A 128 0.57 -0.71 -4.96
CA LEU A 128 1.56 -1.72 -4.57
C LEU A 128 2.76 -1.68 -5.53
N PRO A 129 3.92 -1.18 -5.10
CA PRO A 129 5.17 -1.39 -5.84
C PRO A 129 5.65 -2.84 -5.66
N PHE A 130 6.24 -3.39 -6.71
CA PHE A 130 6.90 -4.69 -6.73
C PHE A 130 8.31 -4.57 -7.30
N GLY A 131 9.27 -5.27 -6.69
CA GLY A 131 10.65 -5.29 -7.16
C GLY A 131 11.51 -6.23 -6.33
N TYR A 132 12.69 -6.58 -6.83
CA TYR A 132 13.65 -7.33 -6.03
C TYR A 132 14.22 -6.41 -4.93
N PRO A 133 14.23 -6.87 -3.65
CA PRO A 133 14.75 -6.08 -2.55
C PRO A 133 16.26 -5.88 -2.67
N ARG A 134 16.77 -4.73 -2.24
CA ARG A 134 18.22 -4.45 -2.18
C ARG A 134 18.93 -5.19 -1.04
N GLY A 135 18.17 -5.68 -0.07
CA GLY A 135 18.66 -6.41 1.10
C GLY A 135 17.84 -7.64 1.37
N ASN A 136 18.20 -8.35 2.43
CA ASN A 136 17.43 -9.51 2.87
C ASN A 136 16.14 -9.08 3.57
N PHE A 137 15.11 -9.90 3.43
CA PHE A 137 13.91 -9.76 4.23
C PHE A 137 14.24 -10.05 5.70
N GLY A 138 14.00 -9.09 6.57
CA GLY A 138 14.09 -9.28 8.00
C GLY A 138 12.91 -10.07 8.58
N PRO A 139 13.00 -10.48 9.86
CA PRO A 139 11.87 -11.04 10.58
C PRO A 139 10.79 -9.97 10.76
N THR A 140 9.54 -10.39 10.68
CA THR A 140 8.41 -9.52 11.02
C THR A 140 8.17 -9.55 12.52
N SER A 141 8.08 -8.37 13.16
CA SER A 141 7.64 -8.28 14.55
C SER A 141 6.10 -8.31 14.59
N ARG A 142 5.56 -9.13 15.48
CA ARG A 142 4.12 -9.23 15.76
C ARG A 142 3.94 -9.42 17.26
N TYR A 143 2.81 -8.97 17.78
CA TYR A 143 2.39 -9.35 19.12
C TYR A 143 2.18 -10.87 19.16
N PRO A 144 2.44 -11.52 20.31
CA PRO A 144 2.05 -12.92 20.53
C PRO A 144 0.56 -13.12 20.23
N SER A 145 0.21 -14.23 19.60
CA SER A 145 -1.18 -14.46 19.21
C SER A 145 -2.13 -14.51 20.41
N ALA A 146 -1.64 -14.92 21.57
CA ALA A 146 -2.43 -14.93 22.81
C ALA A 146 -2.85 -13.53 23.29
N GLU A 147 -2.07 -12.48 22.94
CA GLU A 147 -2.41 -11.09 23.29
C GLU A 147 -3.47 -10.47 22.36
N THR A 148 -3.67 -11.06 21.20
CA THR A 148 -4.57 -10.55 20.16
C THR A 148 -5.76 -11.45 19.89
N THR A 149 -5.91 -12.53 20.68
CA THR A 149 -6.97 -13.52 20.50
C THR A 149 -7.77 -13.71 21.79
N HIS A 150 -9.08 -13.78 21.67
CA HIS A 150 -9.99 -14.09 22.75
C HIS A 150 -10.71 -15.39 22.45
N TRP A 151 -10.97 -16.22 23.48
CA TRP A 151 -11.56 -17.55 23.32
C TRP A 151 -13.02 -17.55 23.78
N ASP A 152 -13.93 -17.91 22.91
CA ASP A 152 -15.39 -17.95 23.09
C ASP A 152 -16.04 -16.60 23.44
N THR A 153 -15.48 -15.83 24.38
CA THR A 153 -15.98 -14.50 24.79
C THR A 153 -14.86 -13.47 24.79
N TRP A 154 -15.20 -12.21 24.53
CA TRP A 154 -14.22 -11.12 24.57
C TRP A 154 -13.60 -11.00 25.96
N GLY A 155 -12.29 -10.94 26.04
CA GLY A 155 -11.51 -10.88 27.28
C GLY A 155 -11.12 -12.24 27.87
N ALA A 156 -11.69 -13.34 27.42
CA ALA A 156 -11.24 -14.67 27.81
C ALA A 156 -9.94 -15.04 27.07
N PRO A 157 -8.88 -15.49 27.79
CA PRO A 157 -7.61 -15.83 27.16
C PRO A 157 -7.72 -17.13 26.35
N PRO A 158 -6.96 -17.28 25.25
CA PRO A 158 -6.90 -18.55 24.52
C PRO A 158 -6.14 -19.62 25.31
N PRO A 159 -6.35 -20.91 25.03
CA PRO A 159 -5.70 -22.02 25.76
C PRO A 159 -4.21 -22.20 25.45
N TRP A 160 -3.65 -21.39 24.57
CA TRP A 160 -2.21 -21.38 24.25
C TRP A 160 -1.54 -20.09 24.73
N LYS A 161 -0.15 -20.11 24.76
CA LYS A 161 0.68 -18.96 25.11
C LYS A 161 1.25 -18.30 23.86
#